data_9428c417cd1f9fcc85b6d6b5699cb346
#
_entry.id   9428c417cd1f9fcc85b6d6b5699cb346
#
_cell.length_a   1.000
_cell.length_b   1.000
_cell.length_c   1.000
_cell.angle_alpha   90.00
_cell.angle_beta   90.00
_cell.angle_gamma   90.00
#
_symmetry.space_group_name_H-M   'P 1'
#
loop_
_entity.id
_entity.type
_entity.pdbx_description
1 polymer ?
#
loop_
_entity_poly.entity_id
_entity_poly.type
_entity_poly.pdbx_seq_one_letter_code
_entity_poly.pdbx_strand_id
1 'polypeptide(L)'
;TLSLHDALPISKDYVECMWLIMQQENPEDFVIATGVQHTVRDFTEKAFAANGMTIRWEGTGIDEKGYDAATGKLLVCVNPQWFRPTDVDNLWGDPTKAKTVLGWNPQKTSYEELVEIMAKHDRELAKREKAMKAVM
;
A
#
# COMPACT_ATOMS: atom_id res chain seq x y z
N THR A 1 -15.31 -1.27 -3.36
CA THR A 1 -14.01 -0.59 -3.61
C THR A 1 -13.16 -0.81 -2.39
N LEU A 2 -12.19 -1.74 -2.44
CA LEU A 2 -11.24 -1.93 -1.37
C LEU A 2 -10.41 -0.64 -1.26
N SER A 3 -10.58 0.08 -0.16
CA SER A 3 -9.82 1.28 0.15
C SER A 3 -8.56 0.87 0.91
N LEU A 4 -7.38 1.22 0.41
CA LEU A 4 -6.17 1.27 1.22
C LEU A 4 -6.29 2.51 2.08
N HIS A 5 -6.56 2.30 3.34
CA HIS A 5 -6.61 3.36 4.32
C HIS A 5 -5.21 3.96 4.47
N ASP A 6 -5.08 5.21 4.15
CA ASP A 6 -3.86 6.01 4.15
C ASP A 6 -2.66 5.34 3.46
N ALA A 7 -2.19 5.93 2.39
CA ALA A 7 -0.95 5.50 1.76
C ALA A 7 0.11 5.40 2.83
N LEU A 8 0.50 4.18 3.09
CA LEU A 8 1.47 3.83 4.11
C LEU A 8 2.75 4.65 3.88
N PRO A 9 3.07 5.61 4.75
CA PRO A 9 4.46 6.03 4.84
C PRO A 9 5.25 4.76 5.09
N ILE A 10 6.42 4.64 4.49
CA ILE A 10 7.32 3.54 4.82
C ILE A 10 7.50 3.55 6.33
N SER A 11 7.59 2.38 6.94
CA SER A 11 7.80 2.22 8.38
C SER A 11 8.85 3.18 8.95
N LYS A 12 9.83 3.57 8.15
CA LYS A 12 10.85 4.56 8.44
C LYS A 12 10.28 5.94 8.74
N ASP A 13 9.33 6.42 7.94
CA ASP A 13 8.72 7.75 8.10
C ASP A 13 7.83 7.78 9.35
N TYR A 14 7.14 6.67 9.66
CA TYR A 14 6.39 6.51 10.91
C TYR A 14 7.29 6.47 12.14
N VAL A 15 8.37 5.71 12.11
CA VAL A 15 9.34 5.63 13.21
C VAL A 15 9.97 6.99 13.47
N GLU A 16 10.28 7.75 12.43
CA GLU A 16 10.74 9.12 12.57
C GLU A 16 9.72 10.01 13.29
N CYS A 17 8.44 9.92 12.91
CA CYS A 17 7.38 10.67 13.58
C CYS A 17 7.26 10.29 15.06
N MET A 18 7.30 9.00 15.37
CA MET A 18 7.30 8.50 16.76
C MET A 18 8.47 9.09 17.56
N TRP A 19 9.65 9.12 16.96
CA TRP A 19 10.83 9.72 17.60
C TRP A 19 10.63 11.22 17.84
N LEU A 20 10.11 11.98 16.87
CA LEU A 20 9.82 13.40 16.99
C LEU A 20 8.79 13.70 18.09
N ILE A 21 7.76 12.86 18.23
CA ILE A 21 6.78 12.96 19.30
C ILE A 21 7.44 12.84 20.67
N MET A 22 8.37 11.90 20.82
CA MET A 22 9.10 11.67 22.06
C MET A 22 10.08 12.78 22.43
N GLN A 23 10.43 13.68 21.49
CA GLN A 23 11.31 14.83 21.75
C GLN A 23 10.53 16.06 22.28
N GLN A 24 9.19 16.01 22.32
CA GLN A 24 8.39 17.12 22.80
C GLN A 24 8.45 17.24 24.33
N GLU A 25 8.55 18.47 24.84
CA GLU A 25 8.55 18.72 26.29
C GLU A 25 7.21 18.38 26.95
N ASN A 26 6.11 18.61 26.23
CA ASN A 26 4.76 18.31 26.71
C ASN A 26 4.17 17.17 25.90
N PRO A 27 3.59 16.14 26.56
CA PRO A 27 2.89 15.06 25.87
C PRO A 27 1.64 15.57 25.18
N GLU A 28 1.50 15.29 23.88
CA GLU A 28 0.33 15.63 23.09
C GLU A 28 -0.03 14.51 22.12
N ASP A 29 -1.30 14.46 21.71
CA ASP A 29 -1.78 13.51 20.71
C ASP A 29 -1.51 14.02 19.29
N PHE A 30 -1.00 13.15 18.43
CA PHE A 30 -0.72 13.43 17.02
C PHE A 30 -1.34 12.37 16.11
N VAL A 31 -1.93 12.83 15.01
CA VAL A 31 -2.37 11.94 13.93
C VAL A 31 -1.19 11.72 12.98
N ILE A 32 -0.78 10.47 12.82
CA ILE A 32 0.29 10.07 11.91
C ILE A 32 -0.35 9.53 10.64
N ALA A 33 -0.47 10.37 9.62
CA ALA A 33 -1.08 10.07 8.32
C ALA A 33 -0.38 10.83 7.20
N THR A 34 -0.50 10.37 5.96
CA THR A 34 0.05 11.11 4.81
C THR A 34 -0.84 12.27 4.37
N GLY A 35 -2.14 12.18 4.63
CA GLY A 35 -3.16 13.07 4.10
C GLY A 35 -3.50 12.79 2.62
N VAL A 36 -3.05 11.65 2.08
CA VAL A 36 -3.35 11.20 0.71
C VAL A 36 -3.89 9.79 0.75
N GLN A 37 -5.01 9.55 0.09
CA GLN A 37 -5.65 8.24 0.02
C GLN A 37 -5.39 7.57 -1.34
N HIS A 38 -5.06 6.29 -1.30
CA HIS A 38 -4.94 5.44 -2.47
C HIS A 38 -5.86 4.23 -2.35
N THR A 39 -6.28 3.67 -3.48
CA THR A 39 -7.12 2.47 -3.49
C THR A 39 -6.25 1.21 -3.58
N VAL A 40 -6.75 0.08 -3.05
CA VAL A 40 -6.10 -1.23 -3.24
C VAL A 40 -5.98 -1.58 -4.72
N ARG A 41 -6.96 -1.15 -5.54
CA ARG A 41 -6.91 -1.33 -6.99
C ARG A 41 -5.72 -0.62 -7.60
N ASP A 42 -5.54 0.68 -7.33
CA ASP A 42 -4.41 1.47 -7.84
C ASP A 42 -3.07 0.87 -7.40
N PHE A 43 -2.96 0.47 -6.11
CA PHE A 43 -1.77 -0.23 -5.61
C PHE A 43 -1.49 -1.52 -6.38
N THR A 44 -2.53 -2.33 -6.61
CA THR A 44 -2.41 -3.60 -7.34
C THR A 44 -1.97 -3.36 -8.79
N GLU A 45 -2.59 -2.40 -9.48
CA GLU A 45 -2.21 -2.04 -10.85
C GLU A 45 -0.75 -1.61 -10.96
N LYS A 46 -0.30 -0.72 -10.06
CA LYS A 46 1.09 -0.25 -10.02
C LYS A 46 2.07 -1.38 -9.68
N ALA A 47 1.73 -2.27 -8.75
CA ALA A 47 2.58 -3.39 -8.39
C ALA A 47 2.76 -4.39 -9.55
N PHE A 48 1.71 -4.66 -10.31
CA PHE A 48 1.79 -5.49 -11.52
C PHE A 48 2.53 -4.76 -12.64
N ALA A 49 2.31 -3.45 -12.82
CA ALA A 49 3.03 -2.64 -13.80
C ALA A 49 4.54 -2.61 -13.53
N ALA A 50 4.98 -2.52 -12.27
CA ALA A 50 6.38 -2.62 -11.87
C ALA A 50 7.02 -3.98 -12.22
N ASN A 51 6.20 -5.01 -12.51
CA ASN A 51 6.61 -6.31 -13.00
C ASN A 51 6.34 -6.53 -14.51
N GLY A 52 6.01 -5.46 -15.25
CA GLY A 52 5.78 -5.49 -16.69
C GLY A 52 4.43 -6.08 -17.11
N MET A 53 3.45 -6.14 -16.21
CA MET A 53 2.11 -6.66 -16.48
C MET A 53 1.06 -5.55 -16.35
N THR A 54 0.08 -5.56 -17.25
CA THR A 54 -1.06 -4.62 -17.21
C THR A 54 -2.32 -5.38 -16.86
N ILE A 55 -3.06 -4.92 -15.85
CA ILE A 55 -4.30 -5.56 -15.42
C ILE A 55 -5.49 -4.99 -16.19
N ARG A 56 -6.35 -5.88 -16.70
CA ARG A 56 -7.69 -5.58 -17.20
C ARG A 56 -8.72 -6.15 -16.22
N TRP A 57 -9.55 -5.28 -15.67
CA TRP A 57 -10.56 -5.66 -14.69
C TRP A 57 -11.89 -6.04 -15.35
N GLU A 58 -12.56 -7.05 -14.80
CA GLU A 58 -13.90 -7.50 -15.18
C GLU A 58 -14.74 -7.81 -13.95
N GLY A 59 -16.04 -7.58 -14.03
CA GLY A 59 -16.97 -7.77 -12.91
C GLY A 59 -16.93 -6.63 -11.89
N THR A 60 -17.67 -6.81 -10.81
CA THR A 60 -17.79 -5.84 -9.71
C THR A 60 -18.00 -6.56 -8.38
N GLY A 61 -17.59 -5.92 -7.26
CA GLY A 61 -17.78 -6.46 -5.94
C GLY A 61 -17.07 -7.80 -5.75
N ILE A 62 -17.81 -8.81 -5.29
CA ILE A 62 -17.28 -10.14 -5.03
C ILE A 62 -16.82 -10.89 -6.29
N ASP A 63 -17.44 -10.56 -7.44
CA ASP A 63 -17.14 -11.20 -8.73
C ASP A 63 -16.04 -10.49 -9.51
N GLU A 64 -15.42 -9.47 -8.92
CA GLU A 64 -14.37 -8.70 -9.55
C GLU A 64 -13.11 -9.54 -9.75
N LYS A 65 -12.57 -9.49 -10.97
CA LYS A 65 -11.36 -10.23 -11.38
C LYS A 65 -10.44 -9.34 -12.20
N GLY A 66 -9.15 -9.47 -11.95
CA GLY A 66 -8.09 -8.82 -12.73
C GLY A 66 -7.37 -9.84 -13.61
N TYR A 67 -7.32 -9.58 -14.90
CA TYR A 67 -6.63 -10.41 -15.88
C TYR A 67 -5.43 -9.67 -16.47
N ASP A 68 -4.39 -10.40 -16.80
CA ASP A 68 -3.30 -9.86 -17.61
C ASP A 68 -3.82 -9.48 -19.00
N ALA A 69 -3.70 -8.22 -19.36
CA ALA A 69 -4.19 -7.69 -20.63
C ALA A 69 -3.53 -8.36 -21.86
N ALA A 70 -2.28 -8.82 -21.73
CA ALA A 70 -1.53 -9.43 -22.80
C ALA A 70 -1.84 -10.91 -22.99
N THR A 71 -2.00 -11.66 -21.90
CA THR A 71 -2.14 -13.13 -21.96
C THR A 71 -3.53 -13.63 -21.61
N GLY A 72 -4.40 -12.80 -21.04
CA GLY A 72 -5.70 -13.20 -20.52
C GLY A 72 -5.65 -14.05 -19.25
N LYS A 73 -4.48 -14.24 -18.64
CA LYS A 73 -4.31 -15.02 -17.41
C LYS A 73 -4.97 -14.30 -16.23
N LEU A 74 -5.72 -15.05 -15.41
CA LEU A 74 -6.24 -14.53 -14.15
C LEU A 74 -5.08 -14.24 -13.19
N LEU A 75 -4.98 -12.99 -12.72
CA LEU A 75 -3.93 -12.51 -11.81
C LEU A 75 -4.50 -12.23 -10.42
N VAL A 76 -5.70 -11.65 -10.34
CA VAL A 76 -6.31 -11.19 -9.10
C VAL A 76 -7.77 -11.59 -9.06
N CYS A 77 -8.25 -12.02 -7.90
CA CYS A 77 -9.67 -12.23 -7.64
C CYS A 77 -10.01 -11.85 -6.19
N VAL A 78 -11.27 -11.50 -5.98
CA VAL A 78 -11.80 -11.29 -4.63
C VAL A 78 -12.05 -12.65 -3.98
N ASN A 79 -11.51 -12.86 -2.77
CA ASN A 79 -11.80 -14.07 -2.01
C ASN A 79 -13.09 -13.87 -1.20
N PRO A 80 -14.15 -14.70 -1.43
CA PRO A 80 -15.42 -14.59 -0.72
C PRO A 80 -15.30 -14.65 0.80
N GLN A 81 -14.34 -15.40 1.32
CA GLN A 81 -14.11 -15.55 2.75
C GLN A 81 -13.72 -14.22 3.42
N TRP A 82 -13.05 -13.32 2.69
CA TRP A 82 -12.53 -12.05 3.20
C TRP A 82 -13.31 -10.84 2.69
N PHE A 83 -14.32 -11.09 1.86
CA PHE A 83 -15.16 -10.03 1.32
C PHE A 83 -16.00 -9.38 2.42
N ARG A 84 -15.92 -8.06 2.53
CA ARG A 84 -16.74 -7.26 3.44
C ARG A 84 -17.75 -6.47 2.63
N PRO A 85 -19.07 -6.70 2.80
CA PRO A 85 -20.10 -5.99 2.03
C PRO A 85 -20.23 -4.51 2.41
N THR A 86 -19.81 -4.17 3.64
CA THR A 86 -19.80 -2.79 4.14
C THR A 86 -18.36 -2.44 4.52
N ASP A 87 -17.73 -1.62 3.71
CA ASP A 87 -16.44 -1.01 4.02
C ASP A 87 -16.60 0.49 4.16
N VAL A 88 -15.71 1.15 4.87
CA VAL A 88 -15.75 2.61 5.03
C VAL A 88 -15.28 3.24 3.73
N ASP A 89 -16.09 4.14 3.16
CA ASP A 89 -15.79 4.77 1.87
C ASP A 89 -14.51 5.61 1.93
N ASN A 90 -14.29 6.27 3.06
CA ASN A 90 -13.11 7.10 3.29
C ASN A 90 -12.62 6.97 4.74
N LEU A 91 -11.36 6.60 4.92
CA LEU A 91 -10.62 6.77 6.17
C LEU A 91 -9.46 7.72 5.89
N TRP A 92 -9.58 8.93 6.37
CA TRP A 92 -8.62 9.98 6.12
C TRP A 92 -8.15 10.61 7.43
N GLY A 93 -6.85 10.54 7.68
CA GLY A 93 -6.21 11.19 8.81
C GLY A 93 -5.67 12.58 8.42
N ASP A 94 -5.91 13.58 9.25
CA ASP A 94 -5.35 14.93 9.07
C ASP A 94 -3.98 15.03 9.80
N PRO A 95 -2.85 15.07 9.07
CA PRO A 95 -1.51 15.18 9.67
C PRO A 95 -1.08 16.61 9.95
N THR A 96 -1.95 17.61 9.83
CA THR A 96 -1.59 19.03 9.90
C THR A 96 -0.84 19.37 11.19
N LYS A 97 -1.32 18.88 12.34
CA LYS A 97 -0.64 19.10 13.62
C LYS A 97 0.76 18.48 13.65
N ALA A 98 0.92 17.25 13.17
CA ALA A 98 2.23 16.59 13.12
C ALA A 98 3.20 17.34 12.19
N LYS A 99 2.73 17.83 11.05
CA LYS A 99 3.54 18.62 10.13
C LYS A 99 3.97 19.96 10.72
N THR A 100 3.06 20.68 11.37
CA THR A 100 3.31 22.07 11.84
C THR A 100 4.08 22.10 13.16
N VAL A 101 3.77 21.21 14.10
CA VAL A 101 4.39 21.18 15.43
C VAL A 101 5.70 20.41 15.44
N LEU A 102 5.72 19.21 14.82
CA LEU A 102 6.90 18.34 14.81
C LEU A 102 7.84 18.63 13.63
N GLY A 103 7.42 19.38 12.63
CA GLY A 103 8.15 19.52 11.37
C GLY A 103 8.25 18.22 10.57
N TRP A 104 7.36 17.26 10.87
CA TRP A 104 7.39 15.95 10.22
C TRP A 104 6.93 16.02 8.76
N ASN A 105 7.68 15.37 7.87
CA ASN A 105 7.31 15.22 6.48
C ASN A 105 6.84 13.77 6.21
N PRO A 106 5.53 13.52 6.03
CA PRO A 106 4.99 12.19 5.79
C PRO A 106 5.22 11.64 4.38
N GLN A 107 5.87 12.41 3.50
CA GLN A 107 6.05 12.07 2.08
C GLN A 107 7.54 12.10 1.68
N LYS A 108 8.43 11.69 2.57
CA LYS A 108 9.87 11.52 2.23
C LYS A 108 10.05 10.42 1.20
N THR A 109 9.25 9.36 1.30
CA THR A 109 9.13 8.34 0.27
C THR A 109 7.79 8.50 -0.43
N SER A 110 7.81 8.64 -1.75
CA SER A 110 6.58 8.74 -2.53
C SER A 110 5.85 7.40 -2.56
N TYR A 111 4.54 7.45 -2.86
CA TYR A 111 3.74 6.23 -3.02
C TYR A 111 4.25 5.35 -4.16
N GLU A 112 4.63 5.94 -5.28
CA GLU A 112 5.20 5.25 -6.43
C GLU A 112 6.52 4.55 -6.07
N GLU A 113 7.40 5.25 -5.37
CA GLU A 113 8.66 4.68 -4.89
C GLU A 113 8.43 3.52 -3.92
N LEU A 114 7.44 3.63 -3.02
CA LEU A 114 7.06 2.55 -2.13
C LEU A 114 6.65 1.29 -2.90
N VAL A 115 5.77 1.44 -3.89
CA VAL A 115 5.31 0.32 -4.74
C VAL A 115 6.49 -0.35 -5.45
N GLU A 116 7.41 0.44 -6.01
CA GLU A 116 8.60 -0.09 -6.68
C GLU A 116 9.53 -0.87 -5.73
N ILE A 117 9.79 -0.32 -4.54
CA ILE A 117 10.61 -0.95 -3.51
C ILE A 117 9.99 -2.30 -3.11
N MET A 118 8.69 -2.33 -2.84
CA MET A 118 7.98 -3.55 -2.45
C MET A 118 8.00 -4.59 -3.58
N ALA A 119 7.62 -4.20 -4.79
CA ALA A 119 7.59 -5.10 -5.95
C ALA A 119 8.98 -5.67 -6.28
N LYS A 120 10.04 -4.87 -6.15
CA LYS A 120 11.41 -5.32 -6.33
C LYS A 120 11.84 -6.33 -5.27
N HIS A 121 11.55 -6.03 -4.01
CA HIS A 121 11.89 -6.92 -2.89
C HIS A 121 11.21 -8.27 -3.03
N ASP A 122 9.90 -8.27 -3.26
CA ASP A 122 9.11 -9.50 -3.38
C ASP A 122 9.53 -10.35 -4.59
N ARG A 123 9.91 -9.71 -5.69
CA ARG A 123 10.48 -10.41 -6.86
C ARG A 123 11.79 -11.12 -6.53
N GLU A 124 12.67 -10.48 -5.77
CA GLU A 124 13.92 -11.12 -5.34
C GLU A 124 13.66 -12.26 -4.35
N LEU A 125 12.71 -12.08 -3.43
CA LEU A 125 12.27 -13.11 -2.51
C LEU A 125 11.71 -14.33 -3.26
N ALA A 126 10.81 -14.11 -4.20
CA ALA A 126 10.24 -15.18 -5.03
C ALA A 126 11.30 -15.96 -5.85
N LYS A 127 12.32 -15.26 -6.37
CA LYS A 127 13.45 -15.93 -7.05
C LYS A 127 14.24 -16.82 -6.11
N ARG A 128 14.52 -16.36 -4.89
CA ARG A 128 15.22 -17.15 -3.85
C ARG A 128 14.41 -18.37 -3.44
N GLU A 129 13.12 -18.22 -3.19
CA GLU A 129 12.23 -19.33 -2.86
C GLU A 129 12.16 -20.38 -3.98
N LYS A 130 12.07 -19.93 -5.24
CA LYS A 130 12.09 -20.83 -6.40
C LYS A 130 13.40 -21.61 -6.50
N ALA A 131 14.53 -20.95 -6.26
CA ALA A 131 15.84 -21.60 -6.28
C ALA A 131 15.97 -22.64 -5.16
N MET A 132 15.50 -22.32 -3.95
CA MET A 132 15.51 -23.27 -2.82
C MET A 132 14.65 -24.51 -3.10
N LYS A 133 13.44 -24.34 -3.66
CA LYS A 133 12.55 -25.45 -4.01
C LYS A 133 13.09 -26.33 -5.14
N ALA A 134 13.98 -25.81 -5.98
CA ALA A 134 14.60 -26.60 -7.06
C ALA A 134 15.76 -27.47 -6.58
N VAL A 135 16.26 -27.28 -5.37
CA VAL A 135 17.39 -28.02 -4.77
C VAL A 135 16.90 -29.10 -3.78
N MET A 136 15.62 -29.06 -3.41
CA MET A 136 14.94 -30.09 -2.60
C MET A 136 14.27 -31.15 -3.47
#